data_a794821a648716de20ac07bdb2a15449
#
_entry.id   a794821a648716de20ac07bdb2a15449
#
_cell.length_a   1.000
_cell.length_b   1.000
_cell.length_c   1.000
_cell.angle_alpha   90.00
_cell.angle_beta   90.00
_cell.angle_gamma   90.00
#
_symmetry.space_group_name_H-M   'P 1'
#
loop_
_entity.id
_entity.type
_entity.pdbx_description
1 polymer ?
#
loop_
_entity_poly.entity_id
_entity_poly.type
_entity_poly.pdbx_seq_one_letter_code
_entity_poly.pdbx_strand_id
1 'polypeptide(L)'
;MNEQIVYGSHNTMTYLPIRNWWLFPGLLIARCQNHNIEEQFKNGARVFDLRIYFDTKSMRWEFAHGLINFKSKKSVTEIIRNIEQLKKTTQDDVYVRLILEKWTSILECHNFSSKCMFYERICPELKFIGGNRKGDWKKFYTFKTDVPDNLNNQWVSSMAEDARWYEKAFPFLYARRMNKKNKIKMKEKLNLFDFL
;
A
#
# COMPACT_ATOMS: atom_id res chain seq x y z
N MET A 1 6.56 -25.49 -11.94
CA MET A 1 7.06 -24.67 -10.82
C MET A 1 5.83 -24.18 -10.08
N ASN A 2 5.65 -24.53 -8.80
CA ASN A 2 4.54 -23.97 -8.01
C ASN A 2 4.82 -22.48 -7.80
N GLU A 3 4.00 -21.60 -8.34
CA GLU A 3 4.11 -20.18 -8.08
C GLU A 3 3.86 -19.93 -6.59
N GLN A 4 4.84 -19.34 -5.93
CA GLN A 4 4.74 -19.02 -4.51
C GLN A 4 3.68 -17.92 -4.32
N ILE A 5 2.71 -18.21 -3.46
CA ILE A 5 1.69 -17.22 -3.07
C ILE A 5 2.35 -16.19 -2.17
N VAL A 6 2.21 -14.92 -2.52
CA VAL A 6 2.82 -13.79 -1.80
C VAL A 6 1.72 -12.97 -1.11
N TYR A 7 1.91 -12.70 0.17
CA TYR A 7 1.03 -11.88 0.99
C TYR A 7 1.50 -10.44 1.02
N GLY A 8 0.57 -9.51 1.02
CA GLY A 8 0.86 -8.09 1.03
C GLY A 8 -0.03 -7.30 1.97
N SER A 9 0.45 -6.14 2.33
CA SER A 9 -0.18 -5.18 3.19
C SER A 9 -0.88 -4.11 2.35
N HIS A 10 -2.22 -4.09 2.39
CA HIS A 10 -3.03 -3.04 1.77
C HIS A 10 -2.89 -1.73 2.53
N ASN A 11 -2.71 -0.61 1.82
CA ASN A 11 -2.53 0.70 2.45
C ASN A 11 -1.51 0.68 3.60
N THR A 12 -0.32 0.19 3.33
CA THR A 12 0.76 -0.10 4.27
C THR A 12 0.99 0.99 5.32
N MET A 13 0.88 2.26 4.94
CA MET A 13 1.23 3.41 5.79
C MET A 13 0.08 3.92 6.67
N THR A 14 -1.08 3.27 6.67
CA THR A 14 -2.24 3.75 7.44
C THR A 14 -2.14 3.54 8.96
N TYR A 15 -1.09 2.89 9.44
CA TYR A 15 -0.74 2.85 10.87
C TYR A 15 -0.23 4.18 11.42
N LEU A 16 0.21 5.08 10.53
CA LEU A 16 0.70 6.41 10.90
C LEU A 16 -0.40 7.30 11.49
N PRO A 17 -0.02 8.29 12.32
CA PRO A 17 -0.97 9.28 12.79
C PRO A 17 -1.49 10.14 11.62
N ILE A 18 -2.75 10.54 11.72
CA ILE A 18 -3.36 11.44 10.74
C ILE A 18 -2.80 12.85 10.90
N ARG A 19 -2.67 13.55 9.78
CA ARG A 19 -2.23 14.96 9.76
C ARG A 19 -3.37 15.90 10.15
N ASN A 20 -4.58 15.59 9.71
CA ASN A 20 -5.77 16.40 9.88
C ASN A 20 -6.65 15.80 10.99
N TRP A 21 -6.42 16.16 12.23
CA TRP A 21 -7.07 15.59 13.40
C TRP A 21 -8.61 15.67 13.38
N TRP A 22 -9.19 16.68 12.72
CA TRP A 22 -10.66 16.83 12.56
C TRP A 22 -11.27 15.72 11.67
N LEU A 23 -10.46 14.99 10.91
CA LEU A 23 -10.89 13.83 10.14
C LEU A 23 -10.77 12.52 10.95
N PHE A 24 -10.56 12.62 12.27
CA PHE A 24 -10.40 11.45 13.15
C PHE A 24 -11.52 10.41 13.02
N PRO A 25 -12.82 10.79 12.91
CA PRO A 25 -13.86 9.79 12.67
C PRO A 25 -13.64 8.97 11.38
N GLY A 26 -13.09 9.62 10.33
CA GLY A 26 -12.75 8.96 9.08
C GLY A 26 -11.56 7.99 9.19
N LEU A 27 -10.69 8.16 10.21
CA LEU A 27 -9.57 7.27 10.43
C LEU A 27 -10.02 5.84 10.75
N LEU A 28 -11.15 5.66 11.44
CA LEU A 28 -11.69 4.34 11.75
C LEU A 28 -11.99 3.53 10.48
N ILE A 29 -12.37 4.23 9.40
CA ILE A 29 -12.67 3.62 8.09
C ILE A 29 -11.43 3.54 7.21
N ALA A 30 -10.53 4.53 7.30
CA ALA A 30 -9.34 4.63 6.45
C ALA A 30 -8.14 3.81 6.94
N ARG A 31 -8.14 3.37 8.21
CA ARG A 31 -7.05 2.58 8.76
C ARG A 31 -7.14 1.14 8.30
N CYS A 32 -6.15 0.71 7.53
CA CYS A 32 -6.03 -0.65 7.03
C CYS A 32 -4.92 -1.44 7.74
N GLN A 33 -3.99 -0.75 8.42
CA GLN A 33 -2.88 -1.37 9.16
C GLN A 33 -2.70 -0.73 10.53
N ASN A 34 -2.33 -1.56 11.52
CA ASN A 34 -1.97 -1.13 12.88
C ASN A 34 -0.47 -1.27 13.15
N HIS A 35 0.20 -2.15 12.42
CA HIS A 35 1.61 -2.47 12.56
C HIS A 35 2.48 -1.60 11.66
N ASN A 36 3.70 -1.28 12.10
CA ASN A 36 4.69 -0.62 11.26
C ASN A 36 5.22 -1.59 10.18
N ILE A 37 6.05 -1.08 9.26
CA ILE A 37 6.54 -1.87 8.11
C ILE A 37 7.33 -3.10 8.57
N GLU A 38 8.18 -2.94 9.59
CA GLU A 38 9.00 -4.02 10.12
C GLU A 38 8.15 -5.15 10.73
N GLU A 39 7.10 -4.77 11.44
CA GLU A 39 6.13 -5.72 12.02
C GLU A 39 5.30 -6.38 10.93
N GLN A 40 4.82 -5.62 9.94
CA GLN A 40 4.11 -6.17 8.78
C GLN A 40 5.00 -7.19 8.03
N PHE A 41 6.28 -6.88 7.83
CA PHE A 41 7.25 -7.80 7.21
C PHE A 41 7.43 -9.07 8.03
N LYS A 42 7.59 -8.97 9.36
CA LYS A 42 7.68 -10.12 10.28
C LYS A 42 6.41 -10.97 10.25
N ASN A 43 5.25 -10.34 10.05
CA ASN A 43 3.95 -11.01 9.90
C ASN A 43 3.77 -11.66 8.51
N GLY A 44 4.79 -11.60 7.65
CA GLY A 44 4.81 -12.27 6.36
C GLY A 44 4.48 -11.39 5.17
N ALA A 45 4.36 -10.06 5.35
CA ALA A 45 4.18 -9.16 4.21
C ALA A 45 5.39 -9.18 3.29
N ARG A 46 5.14 -9.32 2.00
CA ARG A 46 6.11 -9.24 0.91
C ARG A 46 5.66 -8.30 -0.20
N VAL A 47 4.47 -7.74 -0.08
CA VAL A 47 3.95 -6.65 -0.94
C VAL A 47 3.55 -5.49 -0.04
N PHE A 48 4.06 -4.30 -0.32
CA PHE A 48 3.78 -3.07 0.42
C PHE A 48 3.05 -2.08 -0.48
N ASP A 49 1.78 -1.82 -0.21
CA ASP A 49 0.93 -0.90 -0.96
C ASP A 49 1.10 0.53 -0.43
N LEU A 50 1.98 1.28 -1.07
CA LEU A 50 2.31 2.67 -0.72
C LEU A 50 1.48 3.63 -1.57
N ARG A 51 0.60 4.39 -0.93
CA ARG A 51 -0.23 5.41 -1.56
C ARG A 51 0.30 6.78 -1.23
N ILE A 52 0.71 7.51 -2.24
CA ILE A 52 1.38 8.80 -2.10
C ILE A 52 0.68 9.90 -2.88
N TYR A 53 0.91 11.12 -2.47
CA TYR A 53 0.51 12.34 -3.18
C TYR A 53 1.59 13.41 -3.00
N PHE A 54 1.60 14.40 -3.89
CA PHE A 54 2.49 15.53 -3.75
C PHE A 54 1.78 16.63 -2.94
N ASP A 55 2.35 16.97 -1.78
CA ASP A 55 1.85 18.08 -0.96
C ASP A 55 2.53 19.38 -1.40
N THR A 56 1.80 20.23 -2.10
CA THR A 56 2.30 21.51 -2.62
C THR A 56 2.68 22.49 -1.52
N LYS A 57 2.13 22.35 -0.30
CA LYS A 57 2.46 23.24 0.83
C LYS A 57 3.84 22.89 1.42
N SER A 58 4.14 21.62 1.61
CA SER A 58 5.43 21.17 2.11
C SER A 58 6.45 20.85 1.02
N MET A 59 6.04 20.90 -0.27
CA MET A 59 6.84 20.52 -1.44
C MET A 59 7.42 19.11 -1.32
N ARG A 60 6.65 18.17 -0.77
CA ARG A 60 7.08 16.78 -0.49
C ARG A 60 6.05 15.76 -0.93
N TRP A 61 6.56 14.57 -1.22
CA TRP A 61 5.73 13.38 -1.35
C TRP A 61 5.34 12.86 0.04
N GLU A 62 4.04 12.71 0.27
CA GLU A 62 3.43 12.33 1.55
C GLU A 62 2.49 11.15 1.35
N PHE A 63 2.09 10.49 2.45
CA PHE A 63 1.17 9.35 2.41
C PHE A 63 -0.28 9.78 2.60
N ALA A 64 -1.19 9.12 1.86
CA ALA A 64 -2.62 9.35 1.97
C ALA A 64 -3.44 8.08 1.74
N HIS A 65 -4.69 8.11 2.20
CA HIS A 65 -5.74 7.17 1.81
C HIS A 65 -7.06 7.95 1.64
N GLY A 66 -7.51 8.10 0.40
CA GLY A 66 -8.65 8.93 0.07
C GLY A 66 -8.44 10.38 0.51
N LEU A 67 -9.29 10.88 1.38
CA LEU A 67 -9.20 12.24 1.94
C LEU A 67 -8.20 12.35 3.10
N ILE A 68 -7.82 11.23 3.72
CA ILE A 68 -6.97 11.21 4.90
C ILE A 68 -5.50 11.31 4.50
N ASN A 69 -4.80 12.28 5.10
CA ASN A 69 -3.35 12.44 4.99
C ASN A 69 -2.69 11.94 6.27
N PHE A 70 -1.58 11.23 6.11
CA PHE A 70 -0.81 10.68 7.23
C PHE A 70 0.46 11.49 7.46
N LYS A 71 0.85 11.60 8.74
CA LYS A 71 2.07 12.30 9.14
C LYS A 71 3.20 11.29 9.32
N SER A 72 4.17 11.33 8.43
CA SER A 72 5.40 10.54 8.54
C SER A 72 6.58 11.41 8.94
N LYS A 73 7.43 10.89 9.84
CA LYS A 73 8.75 11.49 10.11
C LYS A 73 9.76 11.17 9.01
N LYS A 74 9.59 10.00 8.36
CA LYS A 74 10.44 9.54 7.25
C LYS A 74 9.81 9.95 5.92
N SER A 75 10.63 10.32 4.97
CA SER A 75 10.21 10.55 3.58
C SER A 75 9.81 9.25 2.90
N VAL A 76 9.09 9.33 1.78
CA VAL A 76 8.75 8.16 0.94
C VAL A 76 10.03 7.41 0.51
N THR A 77 11.09 8.13 0.18
CA THR A 77 12.38 7.54 -0.20
C THR A 77 13.00 6.73 0.94
N GLU A 78 12.99 7.26 2.16
CA GLU A 78 13.51 6.54 3.34
C GLU A 78 12.68 5.29 3.65
N ILE A 79 11.36 5.36 3.48
CA ILE A 79 10.47 4.21 3.65
C ILE A 79 10.79 3.11 2.62
N ILE A 80 10.95 3.46 1.34
CA ILE A 80 11.29 2.49 0.30
C ILE A 80 12.66 1.86 0.55
N ARG A 81 13.66 2.65 0.95
CA ARG A 81 14.98 2.13 1.36
C ARG A 81 14.91 1.20 2.58
N ASN A 82 14.04 1.52 3.53
CA ASN A 82 13.81 0.64 4.67
C ASN A 82 13.24 -0.73 4.22
N ILE A 83 12.29 -0.73 3.29
CA ILE A 83 11.76 -1.98 2.70
C ILE A 83 12.88 -2.74 1.97
N GLU A 84 13.76 -2.06 1.26
CA GLU A 84 14.92 -2.69 0.61
C GLU A 84 15.88 -3.32 1.62
N GLN A 85 16.13 -2.68 2.77
CA GLN A 85 16.92 -3.30 3.84
C GLN A 85 16.26 -4.58 4.38
N LEU A 86 14.95 -4.58 4.54
CA LEU A 86 14.20 -5.78 4.91
C LEU A 86 14.32 -6.87 3.84
N LYS A 87 14.26 -6.52 2.54
CA LYS A 87 14.48 -7.48 1.44
C LYS A 87 15.82 -8.21 1.57
N LYS A 88 16.88 -7.52 1.98
CA LYS A 88 18.22 -8.12 2.17
C LYS A 88 18.27 -9.19 3.25
N THR A 89 17.27 -9.26 4.13
CA THR A 89 17.17 -10.25 5.20
C THR A 89 16.44 -11.53 4.78
N THR A 90 15.95 -11.62 3.54
CA THR A 90 15.20 -12.78 3.03
C THR A 90 15.57 -13.09 1.58
N GLN A 91 15.35 -14.34 1.18
CA GLN A 91 15.45 -14.77 -0.22
C GLN A 91 14.15 -14.52 -0.99
N ASP A 92 13.04 -14.19 -0.30
CA ASP A 92 11.74 -13.95 -0.92
C ASP A 92 11.78 -12.71 -1.80
N ASP A 93 11.00 -12.71 -2.87
CA ASP A 93 10.71 -11.50 -3.63
C ASP A 93 9.91 -10.52 -2.78
N VAL A 94 10.32 -9.25 -2.79
CA VAL A 94 9.61 -8.17 -2.11
C VAL A 94 9.15 -7.13 -3.13
N TYR A 95 7.87 -6.81 -3.07
CA TYR A 95 7.20 -5.93 -4.01
C TYR A 95 6.81 -4.62 -3.34
N VAL A 96 6.96 -3.52 -4.05
CA VAL A 96 6.43 -2.22 -3.65
C VAL A 96 5.43 -1.78 -4.70
N ARG A 97 4.16 -1.70 -4.30
CA ARG A 97 3.10 -1.15 -5.12
C ARG A 97 3.00 0.35 -4.87
N LEU A 98 3.28 1.17 -5.88
CA LEU A 98 3.17 2.61 -5.79
C LEU A 98 1.88 3.10 -6.43
N ILE A 99 1.08 3.85 -5.67
CA ILE A 99 -0.16 4.44 -6.13
C ILE A 99 -0.10 5.96 -5.98
N LEU A 100 -0.42 6.68 -7.04
CA LEU A 100 -0.72 8.11 -6.97
C LEU A 100 -2.15 8.26 -6.45
N GLU A 101 -2.29 8.57 -5.15
CA GLU A 101 -3.59 8.60 -4.47
C GLU A 101 -4.38 9.86 -4.79
N LYS A 102 -3.68 10.99 -4.90
CA LYS A 102 -4.26 12.30 -5.21
C LYS A 102 -3.43 12.98 -6.27
N TRP A 103 -4.08 13.56 -7.25
CA TRP A 103 -3.44 14.38 -8.27
C TRP A 103 -4.44 15.43 -8.78
N THR A 104 -3.93 16.57 -9.16
CA THR A 104 -4.73 17.71 -9.65
C THR A 104 -4.33 18.14 -11.06
N SER A 105 -3.16 17.70 -11.52
CA SER A 105 -2.60 18.10 -12.81
C SER A 105 -1.81 17.01 -13.52
N ILE A 106 -1.67 17.13 -14.83
CA ILE A 106 -0.80 16.27 -15.65
C ILE A 106 0.66 16.36 -15.17
N LEU A 107 1.10 17.53 -14.69
CA LEU A 107 2.45 17.72 -14.17
C LEU A 107 2.71 16.83 -12.95
N GLU A 108 1.75 16.65 -12.05
CA GLU A 108 1.88 15.73 -10.92
C GLU A 108 2.00 14.27 -11.37
N CYS A 109 1.30 13.88 -12.44
CA CYS A 109 1.45 12.56 -13.03
C CYS A 109 2.86 12.35 -13.62
N HIS A 110 3.42 13.34 -14.31
CA HIS A 110 4.79 13.28 -14.81
C HIS A 110 5.82 13.23 -13.67
N ASN A 111 5.64 14.03 -12.63
CA ASN A 111 6.49 14.04 -11.44
C ASN A 111 6.42 12.68 -10.71
N PHE A 112 5.25 12.06 -10.62
CA PHE A 112 5.09 10.74 -10.06
C PHE A 112 5.82 9.68 -10.91
N SER A 113 5.70 9.73 -12.24
CA SER A 113 6.41 8.82 -13.13
C SER A 113 7.93 8.95 -13.00
N SER A 114 8.45 10.18 -12.89
CA SER A 114 9.86 10.42 -12.63
C SER A 114 10.32 9.85 -11.29
N LYS A 115 9.45 9.90 -10.27
CA LYS A 115 9.70 9.26 -8.97
C LYS A 115 9.70 7.74 -9.06
N CYS A 116 8.79 7.14 -9.81
CA CYS A 116 8.78 5.69 -10.04
C CYS A 116 10.10 5.21 -10.66
N MET A 117 10.55 5.88 -11.72
CA MET A 117 11.83 5.61 -12.39
C MET A 117 13.02 5.77 -11.42
N PHE A 118 13.00 6.83 -10.60
CA PHE A 118 14.02 7.06 -9.60
C PHE A 118 14.08 5.91 -8.59
N TYR A 119 12.94 5.43 -8.07
CA TYR A 119 12.91 4.34 -7.09
C TYR A 119 13.38 3.01 -7.66
N GLU A 120 13.00 2.66 -8.89
CA GLU A 120 13.53 1.45 -9.56
C GLU A 120 15.06 1.50 -9.70
N ARG A 121 15.62 2.69 -9.93
CA ARG A 121 17.08 2.86 -10.07
C ARG A 121 17.82 2.74 -8.75
N ILE A 122 17.29 3.33 -7.66
CA ILE A 122 17.99 3.37 -6.36
C ILE A 122 17.76 2.17 -5.47
N CYS A 123 16.72 1.38 -5.75
CA CYS A 123 16.37 0.16 -5.01
C CYS A 123 16.12 -1.01 -5.99
N PRO A 124 17.19 -1.48 -6.68
CA PRO A 124 17.06 -2.48 -7.74
C PRO A 124 16.68 -3.88 -7.25
N GLU A 125 16.82 -4.17 -5.96
CA GLU A 125 16.45 -5.45 -5.37
C GLU A 125 14.95 -5.58 -5.11
N LEU A 126 14.21 -4.46 -5.16
CA LEU A 126 12.76 -4.45 -5.02
C LEU A 126 12.08 -4.59 -6.38
N LYS A 127 10.96 -5.31 -6.38
CA LYS A 127 10.07 -5.40 -7.53
C LYS A 127 8.99 -4.33 -7.40
N PHE A 128 8.98 -3.36 -8.32
CA PHE A 128 7.99 -2.30 -8.32
C PHE A 128 6.81 -2.68 -9.20
N ILE A 129 5.61 -2.41 -8.70
CA ILE A 129 4.35 -2.54 -9.44
C ILE A 129 3.55 -1.26 -9.29
N GLY A 130 2.80 -0.92 -10.32
CA GLY A 130 1.96 0.26 -10.31
C GLY A 130 0.53 -0.05 -9.95
N GLY A 131 -0.12 0.92 -9.35
CA GLY A 131 -1.55 0.91 -9.17
C GLY A 131 -2.10 2.29 -9.51
N ASN A 132 -3.29 2.33 -10.08
CA ASN A 132 -3.98 3.58 -10.34
C ASN A 132 -5.36 3.56 -9.70
N ARG A 133 -5.64 4.55 -8.86
CA ARG A 133 -6.99 4.73 -8.34
C ARG A 133 -7.84 5.62 -9.23
N LYS A 134 -7.24 6.62 -9.91
CA LYS A 134 -8.00 7.69 -10.57
C LYS A 134 -7.34 8.28 -11.81
N GLY A 135 -6.47 7.64 -12.51
CA GLY A 135 -5.89 8.35 -13.62
C GLY A 135 -4.98 7.55 -14.54
N ASP A 136 -4.51 8.24 -15.53
CA ASP A 136 -3.76 7.72 -16.66
C ASP A 136 -2.25 7.73 -16.44
N TRP A 137 -1.77 7.75 -15.19
CA TRP A 137 -0.33 7.84 -14.91
C TRP A 137 0.46 6.69 -15.57
N LYS A 138 -0.15 5.53 -15.80
CA LYS A 138 0.44 4.44 -16.58
C LYS A 138 0.83 4.84 -18.01
N LYS A 139 0.18 5.84 -18.57
CA LYS A 139 0.57 6.40 -19.87
C LYS A 139 1.96 7.05 -19.85
N PHE A 140 2.43 7.46 -18.69
CA PHE A 140 3.70 8.16 -18.51
C PHE A 140 4.83 7.24 -18.04
N TYR A 141 4.49 6.14 -17.35
CA TYR A 141 5.51 5.19 -16.86
C TYR A 141 4.95 3.79 -16.68
N THR A 142 5.72 2.79 -17.11
CA THR A 142 5.45 1.38 -16.86
C THR A 142 6.65 0.80 -16.13
N PHE A 143 6.44 0.16 -15.00
CA PHE A 143 7.49 -0.50 -14.24
C PHE A 143 8.08 -1.68 -15.04
N LYS A 144 9.37 -1.92 -14.86
CA LYS A 144 10.10 -3.03 -15.51
C LYS A 144 9.66 -4.40 -15.02
N THR A 145 9.09 -4.44 -13.82
CA THR A 145 8.63 -5.69 -13.22
C THR A 145 7.40 -6.20 -13.96
N ASP A 146 7.54 -7.37 -14.55
CA ASP A 146 6.52 -8.04 -15.38
C ASP A 146 5.50 -8.77 -14.48
N VAL A 147 4.93 -8.05 -13.53
CA VAL A 147 3.88 -8.57 -12.67
C VAL A 147 2.55 -8.04 -13.18
N PRO A 148 1.57 -8.91 -13.46
CA PRO A 148 0.25 -8.48 -13.87
C PRO A 148 -0.32 -7.50 -12.85
N ASP A 149 -0.90 -6.42 -13.32
CA ASP A 149 -1.61 -5.43 -12.48
C ASP A 149 -2.80 -6.01 -11.69
N ASN A 150 -3.16 -7.25 -11.98
CA ASN A 150 -4.22 -8.00 -11.34
C ASN A 150 -3.73 -8.56 -9.99
N LEU A 151 -3.39 -7.63 -9.09
CA LEU A 151 -3.33 -7.96 -7.68
C LEU A 151 -4.73 -8.36 -7.25
N ASN A 152 -4.85 -9.58 -6.75
CA ASN A 152 -6.08 -9.94 -6.07
C ASN A 152 -6.19 -9.11 -4.80
N ASN A 153 -7.00 -8.07 -4.87
CA ASN A 153 -7.31 -7.24 -3.72
C ASN A 153 -8.24 -8.02 -2.78
N GLN A 154 -7.68 -8.90 -1.98
CA GLN A 154 -8.38 -9.52 -0.84
C GLN A 154 -8.52 -8.54 0.33
N TRP A 155 -8.44 -7.24 0.04
CA TRP A 155 -8.70 -6.23 1.05
C TRP A 155 -10.16 -6.35 1.50
N VAL A 156 -10.32 -6.25 2.79
CA VAL A 156 -11.59 -6.53 3.44
C VAL A 156 -12.21 -5.19 3.83
N SER A 157 -13.27 -4.82 3.15
CA SER A 157 -14.01 -3.60 3.46
C SER A 157 -15.02 -3.87 4.58
N SER A 158 -14.95 -3.09 5.66
CA SER A 158 -15.98 -3.08 6.70
C SER A 158 -17.38 -2.67 6.18
N MET A 159 -17.43 -2.14 4.96
CA MET A 159 -18.67 -1.78 4.26
C MET A 159 -19.29 -2.97 3.52
N ALA A 160 -18.68 -4.17 3.57
CA ALA A 160 -19.23 -5.36 2.94
C ALA A 160 -20.59 -5.74 3.55
N GLU A 161 -21.48 -6.30 2.73
CA GLU A 161 -22.84 -6.65 3.15
C GLU A 161 -22.87 -7.67 4.30
N ASP A 162 -21.91 -8.61 4.33
CA ASP A 162 -21.76 -9.63 5.36
C ASP A 162 -21.07 -9.16 6.64
N ALA A 163 -20.66 -7.88 6.68
CA ALA A 163 -20.07 -7.29 7.88
C ALA A 163 -21.14 -7.04 8.95
N ARG A 164 -20.89 -7.56 10.16
CA ARG A 164 -21.76 -7.34 11.33
C ARG A 164 -21.71 -5.86 11.73
N TRP A 165 -22.76 -5.37 12.38
CA TRP A 165 -22.88 -3.95 12.75
C TRP A 165 -21.67 -3.41 13.51
N TYR A 166 -21.11 -4.18 14.47
CA TYR A 166 -19.92 -3.79 15.23
C TYR A 166 -18.63 -3.91 14.42
N GLU A 167 -18.57 -4.78 13.40
CA GLU A 167 -17.43 -4.87 12.47
C GLU A 167 -17.38 -3.67 11.54
N LYS A 168 -18.53 -3.05 11.23
CA LYS A 168 -18.58 -1.77 10.49
C LYS A 168 -17.98 -0.62 11.30
N ALA A 169 -18.19 -0.63 12.63
CA ALA A 169 -17.60 0.32 13.55
C ALA A 169 -16.12 0.03 13.83
N PHE A 170 -15.71 -1.25 13.80
CA PHE A 170 -14.36 -1.71 14.09
C PHE A 170 -13.84 -2.59 12.96
N PRO A 171 -13.34 -2.01 11.85
CA PRO A 171 -12.94 -2.72 10.64
C PRO A 171 -11.91 -3.83 10.86
N PHE A 172 -11.03 -3.67 11.86
CA PHE A 172 -10.04 -4.68 12.21
C PHE A 172 -10.66 -6.02 12.67
N LEU A 173 -11.83 -6.01 13.29
CA LEU A 173 -12.54 -7.24 13.69
C LEU A 173 -13.02 -8.00 12.45
N TYR A 174 -13.58 -7.28 11.50
CA TYR A 174 -14.01 -7.85 10.23
C TYR A 174 -12.80 -8.42 9.46
N ALA A 175 -11.74 -7.63 9.32
CA ALA A 175 -10.52 -8.07 8.65
C ALA A 175 -9.92 -9.32 9.30
N ARG A 176 -9.83 -9.37 10.64
CA ARG A 176 -9.32 -10.54 11.38
C ARG A 176 -10.13 -11.80 11.08
N ARG A 177 -11.47 -11.69 11.02
CA ARG A 177 -12.35 -12.80 10.67
C ARG A 177 -12.15 -13.26 9.23
N MET A 178 -12.06 -12.31 8.29
CA MET A 178 -12.00 -12.62 6.86
C MET A 178 -10.60 -13.00 6.38
N ASN A 179 -9.54 -12.43 6.94
CA ASN A 179 -8.16 -12.78 6.56
C ASN A 179 -7.89 -14.27 6.75
N LYS A 180 -8.34 -14.85 7.87
CA LYS A 180 -8.22 -16.31 8.10
C LYS A 180 -8.93 -17.12 7.03
N LYS A 181 -10.16 -16.71 6.65
CA LYS A 181 -10.98 -17.37 5.64
C LYS A 181 -10.38 -17.22 4.24
N ASN A 182 -9.89 -16.03 3.93
CA ASN A 182 -9.35 -15.70 2.62
C ASN A 182 -7.98 -16.35 2.37
N LYS A 183 -7.12 -16.46 3.39
CA LYS A 183 -5.83 -17.17 3.27
C LYS A 183 -5.98 -18.62 2.83
N ILE A 184 -7.09 -19.27 3.14
CA ILE A 184 -7.38 -20.65 2.73
C ILE A 184 -7.82 -20.75 1.27
N LYS A 185 -8.38 -19.67 0.70
CA LYS A 185 -9.01 -19.66 -0.63
C LYS A 185 -8.16 -19.00 -1.73
N MET A 186 -6.89 -18.67 -1.43
CA MET A 186 -6.05 -17.95 -2.37
C MET A 186 -5.71 -18.76 -3.61
N LYS A 187 -5.88 -18.13 -4.76
CA LYS A 187 -5.50 -18.67 -6.07
C LYS A 187 -4.49 -17.78 -6.79
N GLU A 188 -4.45 -16.49 -6.44
CA GLU A 188 -3.63 -15.51 -7.13
C GLU A 188 -2.24 -15.39 -6.50
N LYS A 189 -1.25 -15.03 -7.31
CA LYS A 189 0.15 -14.93 -6.88
C LYS A 189 0.39 -13.86 -5.82
N LEU A 190 -0.22 -12.69 -5.99
CA LEU A 190 -0.06 -11.55 -5.08
C LEU A 190 -1.40 -11.18 -4.44
N ASN A 191 -1.42 -11.08 -3.12
CA ASN A 191 -2.64 -10.81 -2.36
C ASN A 191 -2.41 -9.71 -1.32
N LEU A 192 -3.31 -8.73 -1.25
CA LEU A 192 -3.26 -7.63 -0.29
C LEU A 192 -4.30 -7.81 0.81
N PHE A 193 -3.90 -7.56 2.04
CA PHE A 193 -4.74 -7.68 3.23
C PHE A 193 -4.77 -6.41 4.07
N ASP A 194 -5.92 -6.16 4.68
CA ASP A 194 -6.05 -5.24 5.79
C ASP A 194 -5.64 -5.94 7.10
N PHE A 195 -4.97 -5.19 7.99
CA PHE A 195 -4.57 -5.66 9.33
C PHE A 195 -3.79 -6.99 9.31
N LEU A 196 -2.75 -7.02 8.49
CA LEU A 196 -1.82 -8.14 8.37
C LEU A 196 -0.93 -8.26 9.60
#